data_637b309373b6c17600abd851a9b77b97
#
_entry.id   637b309373b6c17600abd851a9b77b97
#
_cell.length_a   1.000
_cell.length_b   1.000
_cell.length_c   1.000
_cell.angle_alpha   90.00
_cell.angle_beta   90.00
_cell.angle_gamma   90.00
#
_symmetry.space_group_name_H-M   'P 1'
#
loop_
_entity.id
_entity.type
_entity.pdbx_description
1 polymer ?
#
loop_
_entity_poly.entity_id
_entity_poly.type
_entity_poly.pdbx_seq_one_letter_code
_entity_poly.pdbx_strand_id
1 'polypeptide(L)'
;MSVAIHGLPQALADAVAAAFRADGSELGDDADTVVVGVELSSGVDLLDLSHEGWDTAIAGARGAFFAMQQAARSIVARGNGGCLVVVVPVHALRTSRGCGPAAIVGSFLVTAAQVAAVELGANGIRVNVLAVGPLEGEVDPRTAEAVPLGRLTLPGDVGAACVMLAGPAAGYLSGTVLAVDGGYAVTKAVGGSPFAGG
;
A
#
# COMPACT_ATOMS: atom_id res chain seq x y z
N MET A 1 -18.63 -8.32 6.50
CA MET A 1 -17.99 -7.04 6.13
C MET A 1 -17.97 -6.97 4.61
N SER A 2 -18.28 -5.83 4.03
CA SER A 2 -18.20 -5.60 2.58
C SER A 2 -16.88 -4.90 2.25
N VAL A 3 -16.22 -5.30 1.15
CA VAL A 3 -14.88 -4.83 0.77
C VAL A 3 -14.82 -4.49 -0.71
N ALA A 4 -14.22 -3.33 -1.04
CA ALA A 4 -13.84 -2.95 -2.38
C ALA A 4 -12.32 -2.80 -2.50
N ILE A 5 -11.76 -3.05 -3.68
CA ILE A 5 -10.31 -3.01 -3.94
C ILE A 5 -10.08 -2.23 -5.22
N HIS A 6 -9.21 -1.21 -5.16
CA HIS A 6 -8.91 -0.33 -6.29
C HIS A 6 -7.41 -0.08 -6.46
N GLY A 7 -6.93 -0.02 -7.69
CA GLY A 7 -5.61 0.48 -8.06
C GLY A 7 -4.41 -0.39 -7.67
N LEU A 8 -4.64 -1.62 -7.21
CA LEU A 8 -3.56 -2.59 -6.96
C LEU A 8 -3.18 -3.33 -8.25
N PRO A 9 -1.91 -3.77 -8.38
CA PRO A 9 -1.53 -4.78 -9.38
C PRO A 9 -2.43 -6.02 -9.28
N GLN A 10 -2.77 -6.65 -10.42
CA GLN A 10 -3.79 -7.71 -10.46
C GLN A 10 -3.50 -8.87 -9.48
N ALA A 11 -2.28 -9.38 -9.46
CA ALA A 11 -1.91 -10.48 -8.55
C ALA A 11 -2.08 -10.12 -7.08
N LEU A 12 -1.78 -8.87 -6.72
CA LEU A 12 -1.96 -8.37 -5.36
C LEU A 12 -3.43 -8.16 -5.02
N ALA A 13 -4.21 -7.62 -5.95
CA ALA A 13 -5.65 -7.44 -5.80
C ALA A 13 -6.35 -8.80 -5.59
N ASP A 14 -5.97 -9.82 -6.36
CA ASP A 14 -6.52 -11.18 -6.23
C ASP A 14 -6.20 -11.81 -4.87
N ALA A 15 -4.97 -11.63 -4.37
CA ALA A 15 -4.57 -12.13 -3.07
C ALA A 15 -5.28 -11.42 -1.92
N VAL A 16 -5.42 -10.09 -1.99
CA VAL A 16 -6.20 -9.31 -1.02
C VAL A 16 -7.65 -9.75 -1.04
N ALA A 17 -8.26 -9.91 -2.22
CA ALA A 17 -9.63 -10.40 -2.36
C ALA A 17 -9.80 -11.81 -1.79
N ALA A 18 -8.85 -12.71 -2.03
CA ALA A 18 -8.86 -14.06 -1.48
C ALA A 18 -8.79 -14.06 0.06
N ALA A 19 -7.94 -13.21 0.64
CA ALA A 19 -7.82 -13.08 2.09
C ALA A 19 -9.12 -12.60 2.73
N PHE A 20 -9.78 -11.59 2.17
CA PHE A 20 -11.08 -11.13 2.67
C PHE A 20 -12.20 -12.16 2.50
N ARG A 21 -12.23 -12.90 1.39
CA ARG A 21 -13.20 -14.02 1.23
C ARG A 21 -12.97 -15.11 2.27
N ALA A 22 -11.72 -15.45 2.57
CA ALA A 22 -11.38 -16.44 3.60
C ALA A 22 -11.80 -15.97 5.01
N ASP A 23 -11.80 -14.67 5.27
CA ASP A 23 -12.33 -14.04 6.49
C ASP A 23 -13.87 -13.95 6.52
N GLY A 24 -14.55 -14.39 5.48
CA GLY A 24 -16.02 -14.35 5.37
C GLY A 24 -16.57 -13.00 4.91
N SER A 25 -15.75 -12.14 4.32
CA SER A 25 -16.18 -10.85 3.78
C SER A 25 -16.72 -11.00 2.34
N GLU A 26 -17.66 -10.14 1.98
CA GLU A 26 -18.19 -10.03 0.62
C GLU A 26 -17.46 -8.93 -0.16
N LEU A 27 -17.18 -9.16 -1.43
CA LEU A 27 -16.61 -8.16 -2.32
C LEU A 27 -17.74 -7.42 -3.05
N GLY A 28 -17.65 -6.10 -3.10
CA GLY A 28 -18.64 -5.27 -3.79
C GLY A 28 -18.30 -3.78 -3.70
N ASP A 29 -18.89 -2.98 -4.60
CA ASP A 29 -18.60 -1.55 -4.72
C ASP A 29 -19.17 -0.73 -3.55
N ASP A 30 -20.26 -1.17 -2.94
CA ASP A 30 -20.88 -0.53 -1.77
C ASP A 30 -20.27 -1.04 -0.46
N ALA A 31 -18.96 -0.82 -0.32
CA ALA A 31 -18.19 -1.40 0.77
C ALA A 31 -17.92 -0.42 1.92
N ASP A 32 -17.96 -0.92 3.15
CA ASP A 32 -17.54 -0.17 4.36
C ASP A 32 -16.02 -0.29 4.60
N THR A 33 -15.38 -1.23 3.93
CA THR A 33 -13.93 -1.35 3.88
C THR A 33 -13.44 -1.20 2.45
N VAL A 34 -12.50 -0.29 2.22
CA VAL A 34 -11.92 -0.10 0.89
C VAL A 34 -10.41 -0.15 0.96
N VAL A 35 -9.82 -1.01 0.13
CA VAL A 35 -8.38 -1.09 -0.08
C VAL A 35 -8.04 -0.34 -1.36
N VAL A 36 -7.17 0.66 -1.25
CA VAL A 36 -6.72 1.49 -2.37
C VAL A 36 -5.21 1.38 -2.48
N GLY A 37 -4.69 1.24 -3.69
CA GLY A 37 -3.24 1.19 -3.89
C GLY A 37 -2.79 1.85 -5.18
N VAL A 38 -1.51 1.72 -5.44
CA VAL A 38 -0.86 2.13 -6.67
C VAL A 38 0.02 1.00 -7.16
N GLU A 39 0.42 1.07 -8.41
CA GLU A 39 1.48 0.20 -8.90
C GLU A 39 2.76 0.43 -8.10
N LEU A 40 3.42 -0.66 -7.70
CA LEU A 40 4.56 -0.63 -6.78
C LEU A 40 5.90 -0.58 -7.51
N SER A 41 5.89 -0.51 -8.84
CA SER A 41 7.08 -0.60 -9.69
C SER A 41 8.08 0.53 -9.41
N SER A 42 9.33 0.16 -9.40
CA SER A 42 10.49 1.05 -9.30
C SER A 42 11.58 0.53 -10.23
N GLY A 43 12.64 1.27 -10.45
CA GLY A 43 13.76 0.78 -11.26
C GLY A 43 14.32 1.82 -12.22
N VAL A 44 13.97 3.10 -12.03
CA VAL A 44 14.50 4.22 -12.82
C VAL A 44 15.30 5.14 -11.92
N ASP A 45 16.58 5.37 -12.26
CA ASP A 45 17.43 6.34 -11.58
C ASP A 45 16.92 7.77 -11.83
N LEU A 46 17.16 8.65 -10.86
CA LEU A 46 16.64 10.03 -10.89
C LEU A 46 17.01 10.79 -12.17
N LEU A 47 18.24 10.59 -12.68
CA LEU A 47 18.71 11.30 -13.88
C LEU A 47 18.14 10.71 -15.18
N ASP A 48 17.63 9.48 -15.15
CA ASP A 48 17.08 8.78 -16.31
C ASP A 48 15.54 8.86 -16.34
N LEU A 49 14.93 9.44 -15.31
CA LEU A 49 13.48 9.60 -15.23
C LEU A 49 13.00 10.60 -16.29
N SER A 50 12.25 10.09 -17.26
CA SER A 50 11.63 10.93 -18.29
C SER A 50 10.41 11.68 -17.78
N HIS A 51 10.01 12.76 -18.49
CA HIS A 51 8.75 13.47 -18.20
C HIS A 51 7.53 12.53 -18.28
N GLU A 52 7.49 11.64 -19.27
CA GLU A 52 6.41 10.66 -19.42
C GLU A 52 6.35 9.68 -18.24
N GLY A 53 7.51 9.17 -17.79
CA GLY A 53 7.60 8.31 -16.61
C GLY A 53 7.12 9.00 -15.34
N TRP A 54 7.49 10.27 -15.18
CA TRP A 54 7.00 11.11 -14.10
C TRP A 54 5.48 11.30 -14.14
N ASP A 55 4.95 11.70 -15.30
CA ASP A 55 3.51 11.94 -15.48
C ASP A 55 2.69 10.66 -15.22
N THR A 56 3.21 9.50 -15.64
CA THR A 56 2.60 8.20 -15.36
C THR A 56 2.54 7.92 -13.86
N ALA A 57 3.64 8.13 -13.14
CA ALA A 57 3.69 7.92 -11.69
C ALA A 57 2.71 8.84 -10.95
N ILE A 58 2.68 10.13 -11.32
CA ILE A 58 1.76 11.11 -10.72
C ILE A 58 0.30 10.82 -11.09
N ALA A 59 0.02 10.34 -12.29
CA ALA A 59 -1.33 9.90 -12.67
C ALA A 59 -1.82 8.75 -11.80
N GLY A 60 -0.95 7.78 -11.48
CA GLY A 60 -1.25 6.70 -10.54
C GLY A 60 -1.58 7.23 -9.14
N ALA A 61 -0.75 8.13 -8.61
CA ALA A 61 -0.98 8.77 -7.31
C ALA A 61 -2.31 9.53 -7.27
N ARG A 62 -2.58 10.32 -8.32
CA ARG A 62 -3.84 11.04 -8.48
C ARG A 62 -5.03 10.08 -8.51
N GLY A 63 -4.93 8.99 -9.26
CA GLY A 63 -5.99 7.97 -9.34
C GLY A 63 -6.30 7.37 -7.96
N ALA A 64 -5.28 6.96 -7.21
CA ALA A 64 -5.45 6.40 -5.87
C ALA A 64 -6.05 7.41 -4.88
N PHE A 65 -5.62 8.67 -4.93
CA PHE A 65 -6.19 9.74 -4.10
C PHE A 65 -7.69 9.92 -4.34
N PHE A 66 -8.11 9.99 -5.60
CA PHE A 66 -9.53 10.17 -5.92
C PHE A 66 -10.36 8.90 -5.64
N ALA A 67 -9.79 7.71 -5.80
CA ALA A 67 -10.44 6.47 -5.38
C ALA A 67 -10.66 6.46 -3.85
N MET A 68 -9.67 6.84 -3.06
CA MET A 68 -9.80 7.02 -1.61
C MET A 68 -10.88 8.06 -1.25
N GLN A 69 -10.88 9.21 -1.92
CA GLN A 69 -11.87 10.26 -1.68
C GLN A 69 -13.29 9.79 -2.01
N GLN A 70 -13.47 9.10 -3.14
CA GLN A 70 -14.78 8.58 -3.54
C GLN A 70 -15.28 7.53 -2.56
N ALA A 71 -14.41 6.61 -2.14
CA ALA A 71 -14.71 5.63 -1.11
C ALA A 71 -15.14 6.29 0.20
N ALA A 72 -14.38 7.29 0.68
CA ALA A 72 -14.74 8.06 1.87
C ALA A 72 -16.11 8.71 1.77
N ARG A 73 -16.42 9.36 0.64
CA ARG A 73 -17.75 9.96 0.41
C ARG A 73 -18.88 8.94 0.47
N SER A 74 -18.67 7.77 -0.14
CA SER A 74 -19.65 6.68 -0.13
C SER A 74 -19.89 6.16 1.30
N ILE A 75 -18.83 5.93 2.07
CA ILE A 75 -18.94 5.49 3.47
C ILE A 75 -19.62 6.55 4.35
N VAL A 76 -19.25 7.82 4.22
CA VAL A 76 -19.90 8.92 4.95
C VAL A 76 -21.39 9.00 4.63
N ALA A 77 -21.77 8.85 3.36
CA ALA A 77 -23.18 8.90 2.94
C ALA A 77 -24.01 7.76 3.55
N ARG A 78 -23.42 6.60 3.82
CA ARG A 78 -24.08 5.47 4.50
C ARG A 78 -24.19 5.65 6.03
N GLY A 79 -23.32 6.45 6.63
CA GLY A 79 -23.34 6.77 8.05
C GLY A 79 -22.93 5.65 9.02
N ASN A 80 -22.42 4.52 8.54
CA ASN A 80 -22.06 3.35 9.34
C ASN A 80 -20.61 3.35 9.85
N GLY A 81 -19.82 4.38 9.48
CA GLY A 81 -18.38 4.33 9.64
C GLY A 81 -17.72 3.33 8.68
N GLY A 82 -16.40 3.12 8.80
CA GLY A 82 -15.71 2.21 7.91
C GLY A 82 -14.19 2.20 8.06
N CYS A 83 -13.53 1.58 7.09
CA CYS A 83 -12.08 1.45 7.05
C CYS A 83 -11.52 1.69 5.65
N LEU A 84 -10.51 2.54 5.56
CA LEU A 84 -9.69 2.70 4.36
C LEU A 84 -8.29 2.16 4.64
N VAL A 85 -7.79 1.28 3.76
CA VAL A 85 -6.42 0.77 3.78
C VAL A 85 -5.73 1.23 2.51
N VAL A 86 -4.69 2.04 2.65
CA VAL A 86 -3.91 2.56 1.53
C VAL A 86 -2.62 1.76 1.40
N VAL A 87 -2.45 1.07 0.28
CA VAL A 87 -1.29 0.22 0.02
C VAL A 87 -0.27 0.99 -0.80
N VAL A 88 0.95 1.11 -0.27
CA VAL A 88 2.06 1.87 -0.89
C VAL A 88 3.34 1.04 -0.91
N PRO A 89 4.30 1.33 -1.79
CA PRO A 89 5.61 0.69 -1.72
C PRO A 89 6.36 1.09 -0.44
N VAL A 90 7.13 0.17 0.14
CA VAL A 90 7.98 0.42 1.32
C VAL A 90 8.98 1.56 1.12
N HIS A 91 9.24 1.93 -0.13
CA HIS A 91 10.07 3.07 -0.50
C HIS A 91 9.52 4.42 -0.01
N ALA A 92 8.24 4.48 0.36
CA ALA A 92 7.67 5.62 1.09
C ALA A 92 8.31 5.84 2.48
N LEU A 93 8.84 4.77 3.09
CA LEU A 93 9.49 4.79 4.41
C LEU A 93 11.02 4.78 4.30
N ARG A 94 11.53 4.14 3.26
CA ARG A 94 12.95 3.95 3.03
C ARG A 94 13.28 4.09 1.56
N THR A 95 13.95 5.17 1.20
CA THR A 95 14.41 5.37 -0.18
C THR A 95 15.63 4.49 -0.49
N SER A 96 15.76 4.10 -1.74
CA SER A 96 16.93 3.44 -2.31
C SER A 96 17.17 3.96 -3.73
N ARG A 97 18.31 3.57 -4.31
CA ARG A 97 18.59 3.92 -5.71
C ARG A 97 17.52 3.31 -6.62
N GLY A 98 17.10 4.03 -7.63
CA GLY A 98 16.12 3.59 -8.62
C GLY A 98 14.65 3.59 -8.13
N CYS A 99 14.36 4.00 -6.89
CA CYS A 99 12.99 4.01 -6.36
C CYS A 99 12.32 5.39 -6.35
N GLY A 100 12.89 6.38 -7.05
CA GLY A 100 12.43 7.77 -6.99
C GLY A 100 10.92 7.96 -7.15
N PRO A 101 10.32 7.55 -8.28
CA PRO A 101 8.87 7.68 -8.49
C PRO A 101 8.04 6.96 -7.42
N ALA A 102 8.38 5.71 -7.10
CA ALA A 102 7.68 4.92 -6.10
C ALA A 102 7.75 5.54 -4.70
N ALA A 103 8.91 6.07 -4.31
CA ALA A 103 9.10 6.75 -3.02
C ALA A 103 8.26 8.03 -2.93
N ILE A 104 8.25 8.85 -3.99
CA ILE A 104 7.50 10.11 -4.04
C ILE A 104 6.00 9.85 -3.99
N VAL A 105 5.49 8.97 -4.84
CA VAL A 105 4.07 8.58 -4.88
C VAL A 105 3.63 7.95 -3.56
N GLY A 106 4.44 7.04 -3.02
CA GLY A 106 4.15 6.42 -1.74
C GLY A 106 4.10 7.43 -0.59
N SER A 107 5.06 8.35 -0.50
CA SER A 107 5.09 9.41 0.53
C SER A 107 3.91 10.38 0.40
N PHE A 108 3.52 10.73 -0.83
CA PHE A 108 2.32 11.53 -1.09
C PHE A 108 1.07 10.83 -0.53
N LEU A 109 0.89 9.53 -0.82
CA LEU A 109 -0.27 8.77 -0.35
C LEU A 109 -0.25 8.53 1.17
N VAL A 110 0.92 8.36 1.79
CA VAL A 110 1.05 8.32 3.26
C VAL A 110 0.49 9.59 3.87
N THR A 111 0.94 10.76 3.38
CA THR A 111 0.47 12.05 3.90
C THR A 111 -1.03 12.25 3.65
N ALA A 112 -1.51 11.91 2.44
CA ALA A 112 -2.94 11.99 2.11
C ALA A 112 -3.81 11.11 3.01
N ALA A 113 -3.36 9.89 3.30
CA ALA A 113 -4.05 8.97 4.22
C ALA A 113 -4.09 9.50 5.66
N GLN A 114 -3.00 10.12 6.13
CA GLN A 114 -2.94 10.73 7.47
C GLN A 114 -3.88 11.94 7.59
N VAL A 115 -3.95 12.78 6.56
CA VAL A 115 -4.93 13.89 6.51
C VAL A 115 -6.36 13.31 6.53
N ALA A 116 -6.63 12.29 5.72
CA ALA A 116 -7.93 11.63 5.69
C ALA A 116 -8.29 10.99 7.05
N ALA A 117 -7.32 10.41 7.77
CA ALA A 117 -7.55 9.86 9.11
C ALA A 117 -8.01 10.92 10.11
N VAL A 118 -7.45 12.14 10.02
CA VAL A 118 -7.84 13.27 10.87
C VAL A 118 -9.24 13.78 10.50
N GLU A 119 -9.48 14.00 9.22
CA GLU A 119 -10.72 14.62 8.75
C GLU A 119 -11.95 13.68 8.84
N LEU A 120 -11.74 12.37 8.65
CA LEU A 120 -12.83 11.38 8.60
C LEU A 120 -13.10 10.70 9.94
N GLY A 121 -12.25 10.92 10.94
CA GLY A 121 -12.41 10.29 12.25
C GLY A 121 -13.76 10.58 12.91
N ALA A 122 -14.29 11.80 12.78
CA ALA A 122 -15.61 12.18 13.29
C ALA A 122 -16.77 11.40 12.61
N ASN A 123 -16.53 10.85 11.42
CA ASN A 123 -17.49 10.00 10.71
C ASN A 123 -17.32 8.49 11.06
N GLY A 124 -16.47 8.14 12.02
CA GLY A 124 -16.19 6.75 12.38
C GLY A 124 -15.37 5.99 11.33
N ILE A 125 -14.65 6.69 10.46
CA ILE A 125 -13.82 6.08 9.41
C ILE A 125 -12.37 6.05 9.88
N ARG A 126 -11.77 4.84 9.90
CA ARG A 126 -10.35 4.64 10.15
C ARG A 126 -9.59 4.63 8.83
N VAL A 127 -8.43 5.27 8.77
CA VAL A 127 -7.59 5.28 7.58
C VAL A 127 -6.18 4.88 7.98
N ASN A 128 -5.65 3.79 7.41
CA ASN A 128 -4.31 3.29 7.69
C ASN A 128 -3.55 2.99 6.40
N VAL A 129 -2.24 2.95 6.50
CA VAL A 129 -1.35 2.67 5.36
C VAL A 129 -0.64 1.34 5.58
N LEU A 130 -0.56 0.51 4.54
CA LEU A 130 0.35 -0.63 4.43
C LEU A 130 1.50 -0.29 3.50
N ALA A 131 2.71 -0.25 4.03
CA ALA A 131 3.93 -0.10 3.27
C ALA A 131 4.48 -1.51 2.95
N VAL A 132 4.40 -1.89 1.66
CA VAL A 132 4.72 -3.24 1.19
C VAL A 132 6.18 -3.33 0.79
N GLY A 133 6.88 -4.32 1.33
CA GLY A 133 8.26 -4.65 1.03
C GLY A 133 8.47 -5.19 -0.38
N PRO A 134 9.70 -5.63 -0.70
CA PRO A 134 9.99 -6.25 -1.99
C PRO A 134 9.04 -7.42 -2.24
N LEU A 135 8.19 -7.29 -3.25
CA LEU A 135 7.10 -8.22 -3.54
C LEU A 135 7.58 -9.35 -4.46
N GLU A 136 7.19 -10.58 -4.15
CA GLU A 136 7.48 -11.73 -5.01
C GLU A 136 6.85 -11.55 -6.39
N GLY A 137 7.62 -11.82 -7.44
CA GLY A 137 7.22 -11.62 -8.83
C GLY A 137 7.47 -10.22 -9.39
N GLU A 138 7.71 -9.22 -8.54
CA GLU A 138 7.94 -7.82 -8.95
C GLU A 138 9.42 -7.41 -8.88
N VAL A 139 10.24 -8.16 -8.15
CA VAL A 139 11.66 -7.85 -7.94
C VAL A 139 12.55 -9.10 -8.17
N ASP A 140 13.85 -8.88 -8.35
CA ASP A 140 14.83 -9.98 -8.42
C ASP A 140 14.76 -10.83 -7.14
N PRO A 141 14.62 -12.17 -7.24
CA PRO A 141 14.57 -13.06 -6.08
C PRO A 141 15.75 -12.89 -5.10
N ARG A 142 16.93 -12.47 -5.59
CA ARG A 142 18.10 -12.18 -4.74
C ARG A 142 17.86 -11.03 -3.76
N THR A 143 16.85 -10.20 -3.99
CA THR A 143 16.46 -9.15 -3.04
C THR A 143 16.05 -9.72 -1.68
N ALA A 144 15.65 -11.00 -1.62
CA ALA A 144 15.36 -11.71 -0.38
C ALA A 144 16.55 -11.72 0.61
N GLU A 145 17.79 -11.66 0.10
CA GLU A 145 19.00 -11.59 0.94
C GLU A 145 19.08 -10.29 1.77
N ALA A 146 18.39 -9.23 1.33
CA ALA A 146 18.30 -7.96 2.04
C ALA A 146 17.13 -7.90 3.04
N VAL A 147 16.28 -8.93 3.06
CA VAL A 147 15.11 -9.01 3.96
C VAL A 147 15.49 -9.83 5.20
N PRO A 148 15.41 -9.30 6.41
CA PRO A 148 15.77 -10.04 7.64
C PRO A 148 15.05 -11.38 7.82
N LEU A 149 13.79 -11.49 7.42
CA LEU A 149 13.05 -12.76 7.47
C LEU A 149 13.41 -13.72 6.31
N GLY A 150 14.40 -13.39 5.47
CA GLY A 150 15.00 -14.29 4.48
C GLY A 150 14.14 -14.62 3.28
N ARG A 151 13.03 -13.91 3.07
CA ARG A 151 12.17 -14.09 1.89
C ARG A 151 11.53 -12.77 1.45
N LEU A 152 11.08 -12.72 0.21
CA LEU A 152 10.27 -11.63 -0.31
C LEU A 152 8.90 -11.59 0.35
N THR A 153 8.24 -10.43 0.29
CA THR A 153 6.84 -10.27 0.69
C THR A 153 5.95 -11.04 -0.29
N LEU A 154 5.10 -11.90 0.22
CA LEU A 154 4.11 -12.60 -0.61
C LEU A 154 2.83 -11.75 -0.72
N PRO A 155 2.09 -11.81 -1.83
CA PRO A 155 0.78 -11.16 -1.95
C PRO A 155 -0.18 -11.54 -0.80
N GLY A 156 -0.11 -12.78 -0.32
CA GLY A 156 -0.90 -13.25 0.83
C GLY A 156 -0.54 -12.56 2.16
N ASP A 157 0.71 -12.17 2.38
CA ASP A 157 1.11 -11.40 3.57
C ASP A 157 0.39 -10.04 3.60
N VAL A 158 0.29 -9.40 2.43
CA VAL A 158 -0.41 -8.12 2.29
C VAL A 158 -1.91 -8.29 2.50
N GLY A 159 -2.51 -9.35 1.93
CA GLY A 159 -3.92 -9.68 2.13
C GLY A 159 -4.26 -9.88 3.62
N ALA A 160 -3.44 -10.67 4.34
CA ALA A 160 -3.62 -10.89 5.78
C ALA A 160 -3.53 -9.59 6.58
N ALA A 161 -2.59 -8.71 6.25
CA ALA A 161 -2.45 -7.42 6.90
C ALA A 161 -3.63 -6.47 6.60
N CYS A 162 -4.18 -6.50 5.38
CA CYS A 162 -5.40 -5.76 5.05
C CYS A 162 -6.59 -6.22 5.91
N VAL A 163 -6.81 -7.53 6.01
CA VAL A 163 -7.87 -8.11 6.86
C VAL A 163 -7.68 -7.71 8.32
N MET A 164 -6.46 -7.79 8.84
CA MET A 164 -6.15 -7.37 10.21
C MET A 164 -6.50 -5.89 10.45
N LEU A 165 -6.10 -4.98 9.56
CA LEU A 165 -6.40 -3.53 9.70
C LEU A 165 -7.88 -3.23 9.54
N ALA A 166 -8.60 -3.97 8.73
CA ALA A 166 -10.04 -3.83 8.55
C ALA A 166 -10.82 -4.35 9.75
N GLY A 167 -10.29 -5.37 10.42
CA GLY A 167 -10.95 -6.09 11.52
C GLY A 167 -11.07 -5.31 12.83
N PRO A 168 -11.83 -5.86 13.78
CA PRO A 168 -12.11 -5.21 15.07
C PRO A 168 -10.86 -5.08 15.95
N ALA A 169 -9.86 -5.94 15.79
CA ALA A 169 -8.60 -5.86 16.53
C ALA A 169 -7.82 -4.55 16.25
N ALA A 170 -8.04 -3.94 15.08
CA ALA A 170 -7.49 -2.66 14.71
C ALA A 170 -8.46 -1.48 14.96
N GLY A 171 -9.49 -1.67 15.78
CA GLY A 171 -10.57 -0.71 15.99
C GLY A 171 -10.13 0.68 16.47
N TYR A 172 -8.97 0.79 17.09
CA TYR A 172 -8.40 2.07 17.56
C TYR A 172 -7.14 2.51 16.78
N LEU A 173 -6.85 1.84 15.64
CA LEU A 173 -5.75 2.21 14.74
C LEU A 173 -6.30 3.11 13.62
N SER A 174 -5.84 4.36 13.57
CA SER A 174 -6.10 5.30 12.47
C SER A 174 -4.89 6.22 12.30
N GLY A 175 -4.51 6.50 11.05
CA GLY A 175 -3.34 7.31 10.69
C GLY A 175 -2.00 6.56 10.81
N THR A 176 -2.00 5.25 11.10
CA THR A 176 -0.76 4.48 11.22
C THR A 176 -0.20 4.09 9.85
N VAL A 177 1.12 3.94 9.79
CA VAL A 177 1.82 3.31 8.66
C VAL A 177 2.43 2.01 9.18
N LEU A 178 1.93 0.89 8.69
CA LEU A 178 2.39 -0.45 9.03
C LEU A 178 3.24 -1.01 7.89
N ALA A 179 4.48 -1.37 8.17
CA ALA A 179 5.34 -2.05 7.20
C ALA A 179 5.03 -3.56 7.17
N VAL A 180 4.81 -4.09 5.97
CA VAL A 180 4.69 -5.53 5.67
C VAL A 180 5.86 -5.89 4.76
N ASP A 181 7.04 -6.05 5.33
CA ASP A 181 8.29 -6.03 4.60
C ASP A 181 9.38 -6.99 5.14
N GLY A 182 9.05 -7.82 6.11
CA GLY A 182 10.01 -8.74 6.73
C GLY A 182 11.18 -8.06 7.43
N GLY A 183 11.06 -6.76 7.76
CA GLY A 183 12.12 -5.96 8.38
C GLY A 183 13.01 -5.23 7.37
N TYR A 184 12.67 -5.24 6.09
CA TYR A 184 13.46 -4.61 5.04
C TYR A 184 13.71 -3.11 5.27
N ALA A 185 12.71 -2.35 5.71
CA ALA A 185 12.83 -0.92 5.92
C ALA A 185 13.80 -0.53 7.06
N VAL A 186 13.95 -1.39 8.07
CA VAL A 186 14.78 -1.12 9.25
C VAL A 186 16.18 -1.72 9.17
N THR A 187 16.46 -2.52 8.13
CA THR A 187 17.81 -3.06 7.91
C THR A 187 18.78 -1.93 7.56
N LYS A 188 19.92 -1.87 8.21
CA LYS A 188 21.07 -1.14 7.66
C LYS A 188 21.51 -1.87 6.40
N ALA A 189 21.72 -1.14 5.31
CA ALA A 189 22.36 -1.73 4.13
C ALA A 189 23.71 -2.33 4.55
N VAL A 190 23.73 -3.65 4.74
CA VAL A 190 24.97 -4.39 4.96
C VAL A 190 25.60 -4.49 3.58
N GLY A 191 26.62 -3.66 3.34
CA GLY A 191 27.55 -3.69 2.24
C GLY A 191 27.02 -4.15 0.89
N GLY A 192 26.67 -3.20 0.02
CA GLY A 192 26.30 -3.45 -1.36
C GLY A 192 24.81 -3.27 -1.63
N SER A 193 24.48 -2.21 -2.38
CA SER A 193 23.15 -2.09 -2.98
C SER A 193 22.85 -3.38 -3.74
N PRO A 194 21.69 -4.04 -3.56
CA PRO A 194 21.27 -5.14 -4.44
C PRO A 194 21.11 -4.70 -5.90
N PHE A 195 21.23 -3.39 -6.15
CA PHE A 195 21.24 -2.75 -7.47
C PHE A 195 22.64 -2.28 -7.92
N ALA A 196 23.71 -2.64 -7.25
CA ALA A 196 25.07 -2.45 -7.73
C ALA A 196 25.42 -3.55 -8.75
N GLY A 197 24.71 -3.55 -9.84
CA GLY A 197 25.12 -4.19 -11.10
C GLY A 197 25.98 -3.20 -11.86
N GLY A 198 27.23 -3.59 -12.04
CA GLY A 198 28.41 -3.03 -12.56
C GLY A 198 28.43 -1.92 -13.59
#